data_08266e90056a2bfb73017889f2911e39
#
_entry.id   08266e90056a2bfb73017889f2911e39
#
_cell.length_a   1.000
_cell.length_b   1.000
_cell.length_c   1.000
_cell.angle_alpha   90.00
_cell.angle_beta   90.00
_cell.angle_gamma   90.00
#
_symmetry.space_group_name_H-M   'P 1'
#
loop_
_entity.id
_entity.type
_entity.pdbx_description
1 polymer ?
#
loop_
_entity_poly.entity_id
_entity_poly.type
_entity_poly.pdbx_seq_one_letter_code
_entity_poly.pdbx_strand_id
1 'polypeptide(L)'
;MNINIIYILFSLFISFQSNDEIFESATNDYINGDYNSAINLYLQIVDSGYESHSLYYNLGNAHYKLNNIAESNYYFEMAKKLSPNDPDIAINLSFAQNMRVDKIEILPISQLEVIRLNVINLFSVNSWKILFLIFIWLLCISLFLYIYYVEPYKKKFFFNVSIGLIIFSSLIYWISYEKEIESDKLYGIIYPKEIEVWSEPNKLSELKFLLHEGTKVQLLNQAQDWTNIRLENGTTGWLYTDFIKSIK
;
A
#
# COMPACT_ATOMS: atom_id res chain seq x y z
N MET A 1 1.78 34.16 47.90
CA MET A 1 2.11 33.26 46.76
C MET A 1 0.81 32.89 46.07
N ASN A 2 0.64 33.37 44.85
CA ASN A 2 -0.62 33.63 44.22
C ASN A 2 -1.43 32.36 43.87
N ILE A 3 -2.59 32.19 44.49
CA ILE A 3 -3.63 31.17 44.21
C ILE A 3 -4.04 31.17 42.74
N ASN A 4 -3.91 32.30 42.03
CA ASN A 4 -4.21 32.46 40.62
C ASN A 4 -3.30 31.63 39.65
N ILE A 5 -2.10 31.25 40.05
CA ILE A 5 -1.19 30.45 39.20
C ILE A 5 -1.59 28.97 39.21
N ILE A 6 -2.21 28.47 40.28
CA ILE A 6 -2.68 27.11 40.38
C ILE A 6 -3.94 26.90 39.50
N TYR A 7 -4.81 27.90 39.38
CA TYR A 7 -5.98 27.85 38.50
C TYR A 7 -5.62 27.92 37.03
N ILE A 8 -4.53 28.62 36.66
CA ILE A 8 -4.04 28.69 35.28
C ILE A 8 -3.37 27.35 34.87
N LEU A 9 -2.70 26.67 35.78
CA LEU A 9 -2.14 25.34 35.50
C LEU A 9 -3.20 24.24 35.47
N PHE A 10 -4.34 24.41 36.16
CA PHE A 10 -5.43 23.45 36.14
C PHE A 10 -6.36 23.59 34.93
N SER A 11 -6.41 24.78 34.31
CA SER A 11 -7.17 24.99 33.08
C SER A 11 -6.45 24.51 31.80
N LEU A 12 -5.18 24.08 31.91
CA LEU A 12 -4.41 23.45 30.84
C LEU A 12 -4.53 21.92 30.78
N PHE A 13 -5.29 21.30 31.68
CA PHE A 13 -5.82 19.97 31.45
C PHE A 13 -7.01 20.04 30.48
N ILE A 14 -6.74 20.45 29.24
CA ILE A 14 -7.56 20.07 28.11
C ILE A 14 -7.51 18.55 28.15
N SER A 15 -8.67 17.92 28.39
CA SER A 15 -8.82 16.49 28.27
C SER A 15 -8.44 16.11 26.82
N PHE A 16 -7.20 15.75 26.60
CA PHE A 16 -6.79 15.07 25.37
C PHE A 16 -7.49 13.72 25.44
N GLN A 17 -8.63 13.62 24.80
CA GLN A 17 -9.32 12.36 24.62
C GLN A 17 -8.36 11.43 23.89
N SER A 18 -8.12 10.24 24.43
CA SER A 18 -7.20 9.30 23.81
C SER A 18 -7.77 8.85 22.46
N ASN A 19 -6.91 8.49 21.50
CA ASN A 19 -7.36 7.97 20.20
C ASN A 19 -8.26 6.73 20.37
N ASP A 20 -8.05 5.94 21.43
CA ASP A 20 -8.89 4.77 21.74
C ASP A 20 -10.30 5.16 22.15
N GLU A 21 -10.46 6.20 22.99
CA GLU A 21 -11.80 6.71 23.38
C GLU A 21 -12.54 7.31 22.19
N ILE A 22 -11.82 8.04 21.30
CA ILE A 22 -12.40 8.61 20.07
C ILE A 22 -12.83 7.47 19.15
N PHE A 23 -12.00 6.43 19.00
CA PHE A 23 -12.29 5.27 18.16
C PHE A 23 -13.53 4.50 18.66
N GLU A 24 -13.66 4.29 19.98
CA GLU A 24 -14.83 3.66 20.59
C GLU A 24 -16.10 4.50 20.34
N SER A 25 -16.02 5.82 20.56
CA SER A 25 -17.13 6.74 20.27
C SER A 25 -17.55 6.69 18.80
N ALA A 26 -16.59 6.74 17.88
CA ALA A 26 -16.86 6.63 16.45
C ALA A 26 -17.52 5.30 16.07
N THR A 27 -17.09 4.20 16.73
CA THR A 27 -17.67 2.87 16.51
C THR A 27 -19.12 2.82 17.01
N ASN A 28 -19.40 3.44 18.15
CA ASN A 28 -20.76 3.55 18.68
C ASN A 28 -21.68 4.38 17.75
N ASP A 29 -21.18 5.50 17.22
CA ASP A 29 -21.92 6.31 16.24
C ASP A 29 -22.21 5.52 14.98
N TYR A 30 -21.23 4.74 14.48
CA TYR A 30 -21.42 3.85 13.35
C TYR A 30 -22.51 2.79 13.60
N ILE A 31 -22.52 2.15 14.78
CA ILE A 31 -23.53 1.15 15.17
C ILE A 31 -24.91 1.78 15.25
N ASN A 32 -25.00 3.02 15.72
CA ASN A 32 -26.26 3.78 15.82
C ASN A 32 -26.77 4.31 14.47
N GLY A 33 -25.97 4.15 13.39
CA GLY A 33 -26.31 4.62 12.05
C GLY A 33 -25.93 6.07 11.76
N ASP A 34 -25.28 6.75 12.69
CA ASP A 34 -24.75 8.11 12.47
C ASP A 34 -23.38 8.07 11.81
N TYR A 35 -23.39 7.67 10.53
CA TYR A 35 -22.16 7.46 9.77
C TYR A 35 -21.36 8.74 9.56
N ASN A 36 -22.02 9.92 9.48
CA ASN A 36 -21.31 11.19 9.33
C ASN A 36 -20.52 11.54 10.60
N SER A 37 -21.12 11.37 11.77
CA SER A 37 -20.46 11.58 13.06
C SER A 37 -19.28 10.60 13.21
N ALA A 38 -19.50 9.31 12.92
CA ALA A 38 -18.45 8.28 12.95
C ALA A 38 -17.26 8.66 12.05
N ILE A 39 -17.51 9.10 10.81
CA ILE A 39 -16.47 9.54 9.87
C ILE A 39 -15.65 10.69 10.46
N ASN A 40 -16.33 11.72 11.02
CA ASN A 40 -15.64 12.88 11.58
C ASN A 40 -14.71 12.47 12.73
N LEU A 41 -15.16 11.58 13.63
CA LEU A 41 -14.36 11.09 14.73
C LEU A 41 -13.17 10.22 14.25
N TYR A 42 -13.40 9.32 13.29
CA TYR A 42 -12.30 8.55 12.70
C TYR A 42 -11.27 9.44 11.99
N LEU A 43 -11.73 10.48 11.26
CA LEU A 43 -10.81 11.43 10.60
C LEU A 43 -10.00 12.24 11.62
N GLN A 44 -10.56 12.58 12.78
CA GLN A 44 -9.82 13.23 13.86
C GLN A 44 -8.64 12.35 14.32
N ILE A 45 -8.80 11.03 14.36
CA ILE A 45 -7.71 10.09 14.68
C ILE A 45 -6.66 10.09 13.54
N VAL A 46 -7.09 10.06 12.28
CA VAL A 46 -6.17 10.14 11.11
C VAL A 46 -5.38 11.45 11.15
N ASP A 47 -6.04 12.57 11.43
CA ASP A 47 -5.42 13.90 11.49
C ASP A 47 -4.41 14.02 12.65
N SER A 48 -4.55 13.21 13.71
CA SER A 48 -3.55 13.10 14.78
C SER A 48 -2.28 12.36 14.34
N GLY A 49 -2.24 11.84 13.11
CA GLY A 49 -1.13 11.07 12.55
C GLY A 49 -1.15 9.58 12.91
N TYR A 50 -2.25 9.08 13.47
CA TYR A 50 -2.39 7.67 13.78
C TYR A 50 -2.98 6.90 12.61
N GLU A 51 -2.38 5.77 12.29
CA GLU A 51 -2.80 4.89 11.20
C GLU A 51 -2.97 3.44 11.70
N SER A 52 -4.09 2.81 11.34
CA SER A 52 -4.29 1.38 11.54
C SER A 52 -5.22 0.79 10.48
N HIS A 53 -5.07 -0.52 10.22
CA HIS A 53 -5.97 -1.21 9.29
C HIS A 53 -7.43 -1.13 9.75
N SER A 54 -7.69 -1.25 11.08
CA SER A 54 -9.03 -1.19 11.64
C SER A 54 -9.66 0.20 11.49
N LEU A 55 -8.87 1.27 11.66
CA LEU A 55 -9.33 2.65 11.46
C LEU A 55 -9.76 2.88 10.01
N TYR A 56 -8.90 2.51 9.06
CA TYR A 56 -9.22 2.66 7.65
C TYR A 56 -10.34 1.74 7.18
N TYR A 57 -10.43 0.51 7.73
CA TYR A 57 -11.53 -0.40 7.47
C TYR A 57 -12.89 0.20 7.90
N ASN A 58 -12.95 0.78 9.10
CA ASN A 58 -14.16 1.40 9.61
C ASN A 58 -14.54 2.67 8.84
N LEU A 59 -13.56 3.50 8.43
CA LEU A 59 -13.80 4.62 7.50
C LEU A 59 -14.36 4.13 6.17
N GLY A 60 -13.77 3.09 5.59
CA GLY A 60 -14.27 2.46 4.38
C GLY A 60 -15.72 1.99 4.50
N ASN A 61 -16.06 1.36 5.61
CA ASN A 61 -17.42 0.91 5.91
C ASN A 61 -18.41 2.10 6.07
N ALA A 62 -18.02 3.14 6.80
CA ALA A 62 -18.88 4.30 7.02
C ALA A 62 -19.16 5.05 5.71
N HIS A 63 -18.14 5.25 4.86
CA HIS A 63 -18.32 5.82 3.53
C HIS A 63 -19.15 4.93 2.60
N TYR A 64 -18.99 3.60 2.69
CA TYR A 64 -19.81 2.64 1.96
C TYR A 64 -21.30 2.79 2.29
N LYS A 65 -21.63 2.92 3.59
CA LYS A 65 -23.03 3.14 4.04
C LYS A 65 -23.63 4.44 3.52
N LEU A 66 -22.82 5.46 3.29
CA LEU A 66 -23.23 6.75 2.71
C LEU A 66 -23.17 6.79 1.18
N ASN A 67 -22.82 5.69 0.52
CA ASN A 67 -22.64 5.62 -0.94
C ASN A 67 -21.55 6.58 -1.47
N ASN A 68 -20.54 6.88 -0.66
CA ASN A 68 -19.37 7.67 -1.04
C ASN A 68 -18.34 6.71 -1.67
N ILE A 69 -18.47 6.48 -2.99
CA ILE A 69 -17.76 5.40 -3.69
C ILE A 69 -16.24 5.60 -3.67
N ALA A 70 -15.78 6.82 -3.96
CA ALA A 70 -14.34 7.12 -4.03
C ALA A 70 -13.66 6.94 -2.66
N GLU A 71 -14.23 7.53 -1.61
CA GLU A 71 -13.72 7.46 -0.23
C GLU A 71 -13.75 6.03 0.29
N SER A 72 -14.84 5.30 0.06
CA SER A 72 -14.96 3.91 0.50
C SER A 72 -13.87 3.05 -0.11
N ASN A 73 -13.67 3.12 -1.44
CA ASN A 73 -12.57 2.40 -2.11
C ASN A 73 -11.20 2.85 -1.61
N TYR A 74 -10.99 4.15 -1.40
CA TYR A 74 -9.73 4.68 -0.91
C TYR A 74 -9.36 4.11 0.46
N TYR A 75 -10.28 4.18 1.44
CA TYR A 75 -9.98 3.71 2.80
C TYR A 75 -9.87 2.19 2.89
N PHE A 76 -10.63 1.42 2.13
CA PHE A 76 -10.42 -0.03 2.06
C PHE A 76 -9.07 -0.40 1.43
N GLU A 77 -8.61 0.33 0.41
CA GLU A 77 -7.27 0.12 -0.16
C GLU A 77 -6.16 0.50 0.83
N MET A 78 -6.34 1.57 1.63
CA MET A 78 -5.44 1.91 2.74
C MET A 78 -5.42 0.81 3.81
N ALA A 79 -6.58 0.28 4.20
CA ALA A 79 -6.68 -0.84 5.14
C ALA A 79 -5.96 -2.09 4.59
N LYS A 80 -6.19 -2.43 3.32
CA LYS A 80 -5.56 -3.56 2.63
C LYS A 80 -4.04 -3.42 2.55
N LYS A 81 -3.51 -2.22 2.36
CA LYS A 81 -2.07 -1.96 2.36
C LYS A 81 -1.42 -2.30 3.71
N LEU A 82 -2.10 -2.00 4.83
CA LEU A 82 -1.63 -2.30 6.18
C LEU A 82 -1.86 -3.77 6.58
N SER A 83 -2.93 -4.39 6.09
CA SER A 83 -3.27 -5.81 6.35
C SER A 83 -3.69 -6.52 5.07
N PRO A 84 -2.72 -6.93 4.21
CA PRO A 84 -3.00 -7.45 2.85
C PRO A 84 -3.78 -8.77 2.82
N ASN A 85 -3.67 -9.57 3.89
CA ASN A 85 -4.23 -10.92 3.98
C ASN A 85 -5.53 -11.00 4.79
N ASP A 86 -6.07 -9.85 5.20
CA ASP A 86 -7.31 -9.79 5.96
C ASP A 86 -8.52 -10.08 5.04
N PRO A 87 -9.28 -11.17 5.29
CA PRO A 87 -10.40 -11.54 4.43
C PRO A 87 -11.58 -10.56 4.51
N ASP A 88 -11.81 -9.93 5.67
CA ASP A 88 -12.92 -8.99 5.85
C ASP A 88 -12.69 -7.72 5.04
N ILE A 89 -11.45 -7.23 5.02
CA ILE A 89 -11.05 -6.11 4.17
C ILE A 89 -11.22 -6.48 2.69
N ALA A 90 -10.78 -7.68 2.28
CA ALA A 90 -10.89 -8.11 0.90
C ALA A 90 -12.35 -8.21 0.42
N ILE A 91 -13.23 -8.75 1.27
CA ILE A 91 -14.67 -8.88 1.00
C ILE A 91 -15.32 -7.50 0.87
N ASN A 92 -15.12 -6.61 1.84
CA ASN A 92 -15.76 -5.30 1.85
C ASN A 92 -15.23 -4.38 0.73
N LEU A 93 -13.92 -4.47 0.44
CA LEU A 93 -13.35 -3.81 -0.74
C LEU A 93 -14.02 -4.30 -2.02
N SER A 94 -14.30 -5.60 -2.15
CA SER A 94 -14.99 -6.13 -3.33
C SER A 94 -16.41 -5.56 -3.48
N PHE A 95 -17.14 -5.38 -2.37
CA PHE A 95 -18.45 -4.73 -2.39
C PHE A 95 -18.34 -3.26 -2.82
N ALA A 96 -17.39 -2.51 -2.27
CA ALA A 96 -17.17 -1.11 -2.66
C ALA A 96 -16.75 -1.00 -4.15
N GLN A 97 -15.91 -1.90 -4.63
CA GLN A 97 -15.52 -1.96 -6.04
C GLN A 97 -16.72 -2.27 -6.97
N ASN A 98 -17.68 -3.07 -6.52
CA ASN A 98 -18.89 -3.37 -7.30
C ASN A 98 -19.83 -2.17 -7.46
N MET A 99 -19.71 -1.13 -6.61
CA MET A 99 -20.46 0.13 -6.74
C MET A 99 -19.93 1.05 -7.85
N ARG A 100 -18.70 0.81 -8.33
CA ARG A 100 -18.08 1.62 -9.38
C ARG A 100 -18.84 1.48 -10.70
N VAL A 101 -18.88 2.57 -11.45
CA VAL A 101 -19.41 2.59 -12.83
C VAL A 101 -18.47 1.83 -13.76
N ASP A 102 -17.16 2.04 -13.61
CA ASP A 102 -16.14 1.43 -14.47
C ASP A 102 -15.99 -0.06 -14.17
N LYS A 103 -16.42 -0.89 -15.10
CA LYS A 103 -16.21 -2.35 -15.08
C LYS A 103 -14.97 -2.67 -15.90
N ILE A 104 -13.80 -2.59 -15.28
CA ILE A 104 -12.54 -2.89 -15.94
C ILE A 104 -12.34 -4.40 -15.96
N GLU A 105 -12.33 -5.00 -17.15
CA GLU A 105 -12.01 -6.43 -17.30
C GLU A 105 -10.52 -6.63 -17.01
N ILE A 106 -10.23 -7.35 -15.93
CA ILE A 106 -8.86 -7.71 -15.57
C ILE A 106 -8.41 -8.82 -16.51
N LEU A 107 -7.34 -8.58 -17.26
CA LEU A 107 -6.76 -9.62 -18.10
C LEU A 107 -6.21 -10.75 -17.21
N PRO A 108 -6.50 -12.01 -17.57
CA PRO A 108 -5.97 -13.13 -16.81
C PRO A 108 -4.43 -13.11 -16.82
N ILE A 109 -3.84 -13.10 -15.64
CA ILE A 109 -2.39 -13.17 -15.48
C ILE A 109 -1.89 -14.58 -15.81
N SER A 110 -0.70 -14.67 -16.40
CA SER A 110 -0.10 -15.96 -16.74
C SER A 110 0.22 -16.77 -15.48
N GLN A 111 0.25 -18.10 -15.58
CA GLN A 111 0.64 -18.96 -14.45
C GLN A 111 2.04 -18.64 -13.94
N LEU A 112 2.98 -18.27 -14.82
CA LEU A 112 4.32 -17.85 -14.43
C LEU A 112 4.29 -16.57 -13.59
N GLU A 113 3.44 -15.61 -13.94
CA GLU A 113 3.26 -14.38 -13.18
C GLU A 113 2.65 -14.66 -11.79
N VAL A 114 1.69 -15.58 -11.69
CA VAL A 114 1.16 -16.03 -10.40
C VAL A 114 2.25 -16.61 -9.52
N ILE A 115 3.11 -17.48 -10.08
CA ILE A 115 4.25 -18.07 -9.36
C ILE A 115 5.21 -16.97 -8.92
N ARG A 116 5.57 -16.04 -9.81
CA ARG A 116 6.44 -14.91 -9.50
C ARG A 116 5.90 -14.11 -8.31
N LEU A 117 4.63 -13.69 -8.38
CA LEU A 117 3.98 -12.93 -7.31
C LEU A 117 3.94 -13.70 -5.99
N ASN A 118 3.65 -15.00 -6.02
CA ASN A 118 3.67 -15.84 -4.82
C ASN A 118 5.06 -15.89 -4.20
N VAL A 119 6.11 -16.06 -5.00
CA VAL A 119 7.49 -16.13 -4.51
C VAL A 119 7.93 -14.80 -3.90
N ILE A 120 7.78 -13.68 -4.60
CA ILE A 120 8.20 -12.37 -4.09
C ILE A 120 7.41 -11.94 -2.85
N ASN A 121 6.18 -12.43 -2.68
CA ASN A 121 5.30 -12.11 -1.54
C ASN A 121 5.50 -13.03 -0.32
N LEU A 122 6.39 -14.05 -0.38
CA LEU A 122 6.71 -14.89 0.78
C LEU A 122 7.29 -14.07 1.94
N PHE A 123 8.05 -13.02 1.62
CA PHE A 123 8.70 -12.18 2.63
C PHE A 123 8.55 -10.69 2.29
N SER A 124 8.72 -9.85 3.30
CA SER A 124 8.83 -8.39 3.11
C SER A 124 10.14 -8.04 2.39
N VAL A 125 10.24 -6.82 1.80
CA VAL A 125 11.46 -6.30 1.18
C VAL A 125 12.65 -6.40 2.14
N ASN A 126 12.46 -5.98 3.39
CA ASN A 126 13.52 -6.02 4.41
C ASN A 126 13.95 -7.45 4.75
N SER A 127 12.99 -8.38 4.84
CA SER A 127 13.31 -9.79 5.11
C SER A 127 14.12 -10.43 3.98
N TRP A 128 13.80 -10.12 2.71
CA TRP A 128 14.60 -10.55 1.57
C TRP A 128 16.02 -9.97 1.60
N LYS A 129 16.18 -8.67 1.95
CA LYS A 129 17.50 -8.02 2.10
C LYS A 129 18.32 -8.66 3.22
N ILE A 130 17.69 -8.98 4.36
CA ILE A 130 18.37 -9.69 5.47
C ILE A 130 18.81 -11.09 5.03
N LEU A 131 17.94 -11.83 4.35
CA LEU A 131 18.27 -13.17 3.84
C LEU A 131 19.46 -13.10 2.87
N PHE A 132 19.50 -12.14 1.96
CA PHE A 132 20.64 -11.90 1.08
C PHE A 132 21.94 -11.66 1.86
N LEU A 133 21.91 -10.82 2.90
CA LEU A 133 23.08 -10.57 3.74
C LEU A 133 23.58 -11.83 4.45
N ILE A 134 22.68 -12.68 4.93
CA ILE A 134 23.04 -13.97 5.55
C ILE A 134 23.81 -14.85 4.56
N PHE A 135 23.33 -14.96 3.30
CA PHE A 135 24.00 -15.76 2.27
C PHE A 135 25.38 -15.19 1.89
N ILE A 136 25.54 -13.85 1.87
CA ILE A 136 26.84 -13.21 1.67
C ILE A 136 27.81 -13.53 2.81
N TRP A 137 27.36 -13.49 4.07
CA TRP A 137 28.20 -13.89 5.21
C TRP A 137 28.61 -15.35 5.15
N LEU A 138 27.69 -16.26 4.79
CA LEU A 138 28.00 -17.67 4.59
C LEU A 138 29.03 -17.87 3.46
N LEU A 139 28.92 -17.11 2.37
CA LEU A 139 29.89 -17.10 1.28
C LEU A 139 31.28 -16.66 1.77
N CYS A 140 31.37 -15.58 2.53
CA CYS A 140 32.63 -15.10 3.11
C CYS A 140 33.29 -16.18 4.00
N ILE A 141 32.48 -16.82 4.86
CA ILE A 141 32.97 -17.92 5.72
C ILE A 141 33.44 -19.10 4.86
N SER A 142 32.71 -19.50 3.84
CA SER A 142 33.07 -20.59 2.94
C SER A 142 34.39 -20.32 2.20
N LEU A 143 34.55 -19.09 1.70
CA LEU A 143 35.82 -18.67 1.02
C LEU A 143 36.98 -18.62 2.01
N PHE A 144 36.75 -18.13 3.25
CA PHE A 144 37.78 -18.18 4.29
C PHE A 144 38.22 -19.62 4.58
N LEU A 145 37.27 -20.55 4.74
CA LEU A 145 37.56 -21.96 4.98
C LEU A 145 38.26 -22.62 3.78
N TYR A 146 37.92 -22.24 2.54
CA TYR A 146 38.64 -22.65 1.33
C TYR A 146 40.10 -22.23 1.35
N ILE A 147 40.43 -21.05 1.84
CA ILE A 147 41.81 -20.57 1.96
C ILE A 147 42.54 -21.25 3.15
N TYR A 148 41.81 -21.39 4.28
CA TYR A 148 42.37 -21.92 5.52
C TYR A 148 42.80 -23.41 5.42
N TYR A 149 41.97 -24.25 4.81
CA TYR A 149 42.27 -25.67 4.69
C TYR A 149 43.30 -25.95 3.60
N VAL A 150 44.30 -26.82 3.92
CA VAL A 150 45.33 -27.25 3.00
C VAL A 150 44.94 -28.55 2.26
N GLU A 151 44.13 -29.39 2.91
CA GLU A 151 43.73 -30.68 2.38
C GLU A 151 42.87 -30.53 1.11
N PRO A 152 43.25 -31.21 -0.01
CA PRO A 152 42.57 -31.06 -1.31
C PRO A 152 41.09 -31.37 -1.27
N TYR A 153 40.67 -32.34 -0.46
CA TYR A 153 39.27 -32.73 -0.29
C TYR A 153 38.42 -31.56 0.29
N LYS A 154 38.90 -30.95 1.38
CA LYS A 154 38.20 -29.84 2.04
C LYS A 154 38.17 -28.60 1.14
N LYS A 155 39.28 -28.31 0.45
CA LYS A 155 39.33 -27.23 -0.56
C LYS A 155 38.25 -27.40 -1.63
N LYS A 156 38.18 -28.59 -2.23
CA LYS A 156 37.20 -28.89 -3.27
C LYS A 156 35.76 -28.75 -2.74
N PHE A 157 35.52 -29.19 -1.49
CA PHE A 157 34.22 -29.07 -0.86
C PHE A 157 33.79 -27.57 -0.68
N PHE A 158 34.65 -26.76 -0.05
CA PHE A 158 34.31 -25.33 0.19
C PHE A 158 34.28 -24.52 -1.12
N PHE A 159 35.05 -24.87 -2.10
CA PHE A 159 34.95 -24.29 -3.44
C PHE A 159 33.55 -24.52 -4.06
N ASN A 160 33.08 -25.77 -4.06
CA ASN A 160 31.76 -26.10 -4.59
C ASN A 160 30.63 -25.42 -3.78
N VAL A 161 30.76 -25.38 -2.45
CA VAL A 161 29.82 -24.65 -1.57
C VAL A 161 29.80 -23.16 -1.91
N SER A 162 30.97 -22.55 -2.15
CA SER A 162 31.04 -21.13 -2.52
C SER A 162 30.34 -20.85 -3.85
N ILE A 163 30.49 -21.72 -4.85
CA ILE A 163 29.77 -21.59 -6.13
C ILE A 163 28.24 -21.64 -5.89
N GLY A 164 27.79 -22.63 -5.11
CA GLY A 164 26.36 -22.72 -4.75
C GLY A 164 25.85 -21.46 -4.05
N LEU A 165 26.62 -20.95 -3.07
CA LEU A 165 26.25 -19.72 -2.35
C LEU A 165 26.22 -18.48 -3.24
N ILE A 166 27.09 -18.38 -4.25
CA ILE A 166 27.04 -17.29 -5.24
C ILE A 166 25.74 -17.36 -6.05
N ILE A 167 25.38 -18.55 -6.53
CA ILE A 167 24.14 -18.73 -7.31
C ILE A 167 22.91 -18.38 -6.47
N PHE A 168 22.84 -18.92 -5.25
CA PHE A 168 21.69 -18.65 -4.36
C PHE A 168 21.60 -17.18 -3.93
N SER A 169 22.72 -16.55 -3.58
CA SER A 169 22.71 -15.12 -3.23
C SER A 169 22.31 -14.24 -4.42
N SER A 170 22.74 -14.57 -5.64
CA SER A 170 22.31 -13.85 -6.85
C SER A 170 20.80 -14.00 -7.09
N LEU A 171 20.25 -15.19 -6.87
CA LEU A 171 18.81 -15.45 -6.99
C LEU A 171 18.01 -14.66 -5.93
N ILE A 172 18.45 -14.69 -4.67
CA ILE A 172 17.80 -13.94 -3.57
C ILE A 172 17.88 -12.44 -3.84
N TYR A 173 19.00 -11.93 -4.33
CA TYR A 173 19.13 -10.52 -4.72
C TYR A 173 18.14 -10.15 -5.81
N TRP A 174 18.00 -10.97 -6.86
CA TRP A 174 17.03 -10.74 -7.93
C TRP A 174 15.60 -10.74 -7.41
N ILE A 175 15.22 -11.70 -6.55
CA ILE A 175 13.88 -11.74 -5.92
C ILE A 175 13.63 -10.50 -5.06
N SER A 176 14.64 -10.07 -4.28
CA SER A 176 14.56 -8.86 -3.45
C SER A 176 14.33 -7.62 -4.31
N TYR A 177 15.02 -7.51 -5.43
CA TYR A 177 14.89 -6.41 -6.38
C TYR A 177 13.51 -6.37 -7.05
N GLU A 178 13.00 -7.52 -7.49
CA GLU A 178 11.64 -7.65 -8.03
C GLU A 178 10.57 -7.25 -7.00
N LYS A 179 10.77 -7.67 -5.73
CA LYS A 179 9.86 -7.28 -4.63
C LYS A 179 9.89 -5.79 -4.36
N GLU A 180 11.04 -5.15 -4.43
CA GLU A 180 11.19 -3.70 -4.26
C GLU A 180 10.44 -2.96 -5.38
N ILE A 181 10.65 -3.33 -6.63
CA ILE A 181 9.91 -2.76 -7.78
C ILE A 181 8.39 -2.91 -7.61
N GLU A 182 7.92 -4.08 -7.15
CA GLU A 182 6.49 -4.32 -6.95
C GLU A 182 5.92 -3.46 -5.82
N SER A 183 6.67 -3.29 -4.71
CA SER A 183 6.26 -2.49 -3.56
C SER A 183 6.32 -0.98 -3.80
N ASP A 184 7.16 -0.52 -4.74
CA ASP A 184 7.30 0.90 -5.09
C ASP A 184 6.21 1.39 -6.07
N LYS A 185 5.36 0.49 -6.55
CA LYS A 185 4.22 0.89 -7.38
C LYS A 185 3.27 1.77 -6.59
N LEU A 186 3.06 2.96 -7.09
CA LEU A 186 2.11 3.91 -6.53
C LEU A 186 0.73 3.72 -7.17
N TYR A 187 -0.27 3.79 -6.34
CA TYR A 187 -1.67 3.71 -6.77
C TYR A 187 -2.45 4.91 -6.27
N GLY A 188 -3.57 5.20 -6.92
CA GLY A 188 -4.50 6.23 -6.49
C GLY A 188 -5.94 5.88 -6.84
N ILE A 189 -6.87 6.61 -6.24
CA ILE A 189 -8.30 6.51 -6.51
C ILE A 189 -8.76 7.78 -7.21
N ILE A 190 -9.60 7.63 -8.24
CA ILE A 190 -10.25 8.73 -8.95
C ILE A 190 -11.38 9.26 -8.09
N TYR A 191 -11.42 10.58 -7.90
CA TYR A 191 -12.39 11.25 -7.03
C TYR A 191 -13.57 11.91 -7.75
N PRO A 192 -13.38 12.59 -8.90
CA PRO A 192 -14.49 13.17 -9.64
C PRO A 192 -15.46 12.10 -10.15
N LYS A 193 -16.75 12.46 -10.23
CA LYS A 193 -17.81 11.56 -10.74
C LYS A 193 -17.53 11.05 -12.14
N GLU A 194 -16.95 11.91 -12.99
CA GLU A 194 -16.53 11.59 -14.36
C GLU A 194 -15.35 12.48 -14.74
N ILE A 195 -14.34 11.92 -15.39
CA ILE A 195 -13.18 12.64 -15.91
C ILE A 195 -12.74 12.09 -17.26
N GLU A 196 -12.15 12.97 -18.04
CA GLU A 196 -11.54 12.67 -19.35
C GLU A 196 -10.09 12.22 -19.19
N VAL A 197 -9.73 11.14 -19.89
CA VAL A 197 -8.35 10.63 -19.96
C VAL A 197 -7.83 10.78 -21.39
N TRP A 198 -6.67 11.41 -21.53
CA TRP A 198 -6.10 11.85 -22.77
C TRP A 198 -4.88 11.02 -23.19
N SER A 199 -4.53 11.05 -24.49
CA SER A 199 -3.35 10.35 -25.01
C SER A 199 -2.03 10.99 -24.59
N GLU A 200 -2.02 12.32 -24.43
CA GLU A 200 -0.87 13.15 -24.03
C GLU A 200 -1.26 14.12 -22.91
N PRO A 201 -0.30 14.73 -22.18
CA PRO A 201 -0.59 15.66 -21.10
C PRO A 201 -1.05 17.04 -21.58
N ASN A 202 -2.07 17.08 -22.44
CA ASN A 202 -2.73 18.27 -22.93
C ASN A 202 -4.14 17.95 -23.45
N LYS A 203 -5.05 18.92 -23.35
CA LYS A 203 -6.47 18.79 -23.80
C LYS A 203 -6.67 18.88 -25.31
N LEU A 204 -5.64 19.15 -26.09
CA LEU A 204 -5.71 19.18 -27.54
C LEU A 204 -5.38 17.82 -28.16
N SER A 205 -4.93 16.89 -27.35
CA SER A 205 -4.65 15.51 -27.76
C SER A 205 -5.93 14.70 -27.92
N GLU A 206 -5.81 13.45 -28.31
CA GLU A 206 -6.93 12.54 -28.47
C GLU A 206 -7.52 12.13 -27.11
N LEU A 207 -8.85 12.24 -26.97
CA LEU A 207 -9.58 11.67 -25.83
C LEU A 207 -9.59 10.15 -25.97
N LYS A 208 -9.00 9.44 -24.99
CA LYS A 208 -8.92 7.97 -25.04
C LYS A 208 -10.14 7.29 -24.44
N PHE A 209 -10.52 7.71 -23.21
CA PHE A 209 -11.68 7.14 -22.49
C PHE A 209 -12.09 8.08 -21.34
N LEU A 210 -13.24 7.77 -20.75
CA LEU A 210 -13.72 8.39 -19.53
C LEU A 210 -13.45 7.47 -18.35
N LEU A 211 -13.23 8.05 -17.15
CA LEU A 211 -13.17 7.35 -15.89
C LEU A 211 -14.13 7.97 -14.89
N HIS A 212 -14.57 7.14 -13.94
CA HIS A 212 -15.49 7.54 -12.90
C HIS A 212 -14.90 7.37 -11.50
N GLU A 213 -15.57 7.97 -10.52
CA GLU A 213 -15.17 7.92 -9.11
C GLU A 213 -14.97 6.49 -8.58
N GLY A 214 -14.01 6.34 -7.66
CA GLY A 214 -13.69 5.06 -7.04
C GLY A 214 -12.80 4.14 -7.87
N THR A 215 -12.50 4.48 -9.13
CA THR A 215 -11.63 3.67 -9.97
C THR A 215 -10.19 3.75 -9.48
N LYS A 216 -9.57 2.58 -9.24
CA LYS A 216 -8.16 2.47 -8.86
C LYS A 216 -7.28 2.52 -10.10
N VAL A 217 -6.23 3.32 -10.02
CA VAL A 217 -5.24 3.49 -11.09
C VAL A 217 -3.83 3.36 -10.54
N GLN A 218 -2.93 2.79 -11.32
CA GLN A 218 -1.49 2.85 -11.05
C GLN A 218 -0.96 4.18 -11.56
N LEU A 219 -0.17 4.88 -10.72
CA LEU A 219 0.50 6.12 -11.09
C LEU A 219 1.84 5.78 -11.72
N LEU A 220 2.12 6.31 -12.92
CA LEU A 220 3.36 6.06 -13.65
C LEU A 220 4.28 7.27 -13.57
N ASN A 221 4.07 8.22 -14.47
CA ASN A 221 4.89 9.42 -14.62
C ASN A 221 4.04 10.67 -14.38
N GLN A 222 4.68 11.73 -13.91
CA GLN A 222 4.06 13.04 -13.76
C GLN A 222 4.73 14.06 -14.68
N ALA A 223 3.94 14.90 -15.34
CA ALA A 223 4.39 16.00 -16.18
C ALA A 223 3.59 17.24 -15.83
N GLN A 224 4.20 18.18 -15.11
CA GLN A 224 3.51 19.35 -14.55
C GLN A 224 2.28 18.94 -13.73
N ASP A 225 1.08 19.40 -14.12
CA ASP A 225 -0.18 19.11 -13.45
C ASP A 225 -0.85 17.81 -13.92
N TRP A 226 -0.19 17.04 -14.81
CA TRP A 226 -0.71 15.82 -15.39
C TRP A 226 -0.01 14.59 -14.84
N THR A 227 -0.79 13.54 -14.60
CA THR A 227 -0.29 12.22 -14.21
C THR A 227 -0.66 11.20 -15.27
N ASN A 228 0.34 10.44 -15.73
CA ASN A 228 0.12 9.25 -16.55
C ASN A 228 -0.31 8.11 -15.65
N ILE A 229 -1.44 7.52 -15.99
CA ILE A 229 -2.01 6.41 -15.23
C ILE A 229 -2.04 5.13 -16.05
N ARG A 230 -2.13 4.00 -15.34
CA ARG A 230 -2.41 2.68 -15.93
C ARG A 230 -3.57 2.01 -15.21
N LEU A 231 -4.54 1.53 -15.98
CA LEU A 231 -5.65 0.72 -15.50
C LEU A 231 -5.23 -0.74 -15.28
N GLU A 232 -6.06 -1.51 -14.57
CA GLU A 232 -5.83 -2.94 -14.29
C GLU A 232 -5.77 -3.80 -15.58
N ASN A 233 -6.40 -3.36 -16.67
CA ASN A 233 -6.32 -4.00 -17.99
C ASN A 233 -5.08 -3.57 -18.82
N GLY A 234 -4.18 -2.77 -18.25
CA GLY A 234 -2.97 -2.28 -18.91
C GLY A 234 -3.14 -1.01 -19.76
N THR A 235 -4.37 -0.52 -19.97
CA THR A 235 -4.61 0.74 -20.71
C THR A 235 -4.00 1.91 -19.96
N THR A 236 -3.35 2.82 -20.71
CA THR A 236 -2.68 4.02 -20.16
C THR A 236 -3.26 5.31 -20.74
N GLY A 237 -3.14 6.39 -19.97
CA GLY A 237 -3.50 7.72 -20.43
C GLY A 237 -3.15 8.79 -19.40
N TRP A 238 -3.40 10.05 -19.74
CA TRP A 238 -3.05 11.21 -18.93
C TRP A 238 -4.31 11.91 -18.42
N LEU A 239 -4.26 12.31 -17.16
CA LEU A 239 -5.30 13.12 -16.53
C LEU A 239 -4.68 14.09 -15.52
N TYR A 240 -5.45 15.07 -15.05
CA TYR A 240 -4.97 16.01 -14.03
C TYR A 240 -4.71 15.33 -12.71
N THR A 241 -3.56 15.65 -12.09
CA THR A 241 -3.10 15.08 -10.81
C THR A 241 -4.08 15.32 -9.67
N ASP A 242 -4.74 16.48 -9.64
CA ASP A 242 -5.69 16.88 -8.60
C ASP A 242 -6.94 15.99 -8.55
N PHE A 243 -7.21 15.22 -9.59
CA PHE A 243 -8.33 14.29 -9.65
C PHE A 243 -8.03 12.93 -8.99
N ILE A 244 -6.79 12.74 -8.53
CA ILE A 244 -6.31 11.47 -7.98
C ILE A 244 -5.92 11.67 -6.52
N LYS A 245 -6.45 10.84 -5.63
CA LYS A 245 -5.93 10.72 -4.26
C LYS A 245 -5.01 9.51 -4.19
N SER A 246 -3.71 9.75 -3.95
CA SER A 246 -2.71 8.68 -3.89
C SER A 246 -2.87 7.85 -2.62
N ILE A 247 -2.75 6.54 -2.76
CA ILE A 247 -2.70 5.56 -1.67
C ILE A 247 -1.25 5.55 -1.14
N LYS A 248 -1.00 6.35 -0.09
CA LYS A 248 0.34 6.52 0.52
C LYS A 248 0.67 5.43 1.50
#